data_d90ea1799e0c03dacae3110e23ad4dc4
#
_entry.id   d90ea1799e0c03dacae3110e23ad4dc4
#
_cell.length_a   1.000
_cell.length_b   1.000
_cell.length_c   1.000
_cell.angle_alpha   90.00
_cell.angle_beta   90.00
_cell.angle_gamma   90.00
#
_symmetry.space_group_name_H-M   'P 1'
#
loop_
_entity.id
_entity.type
_entity.pdbx_description
1 polymer ?
#
loop_
_entity_poly.entity_id
_entity_poly.type
_entity_poly.pdbx_seq_one_letter_code
_entity_poly.pdbx_strand_id
1 'polypeptide(L)'
;MTAIDENQRLVAILRGITPDEVDPLVGTLIDSGFTAIEIPLNSPTPFESIARAVELSREHGGPDRLIGAGTVLTAEDVDRVKACGGNLVVSPNVDRAVIARALELGMRVMPGVMTPTEALAAIDAGARDLKFFPASLLGPDGISAIRAVLPGDVRIYAVGGVGADDFAAYA
;
A
#
# COMPACT_ATOMS: atom_id res chain seq x y z
N MET A 1 -15.92 -3.08 -6.57
CA MET A 1 -14.60 -3.47 -5.99
C MET A 1 -13.94 -4.35 -7.04
N THR A 2 -12.96 -3.80 -7.75
CA THR A 2 -12.19 -4.56 -8.73
C THR A 2 -11.42 -5.65 -8.00
N ALA A 3 -11.59 -6.91 -8.42
CA ALA A 3 -10.78 -8.01 -7.91
C ALA A 3 -9.31 -7.67 -8.22
N ILE A 4 -8.42 -7.77 -7.23
CA ILE A 4 -6.99 -7.72 -7.50
C ILE A 4 -6.66 -8.97 -8.29
N ASP A 5 -6.10 -8.78 -9.49
CA ASP A 5 -5.53 -9.85 -10.29
C ASP A 5 -4.44 -10.55 -9.44
N GLU A 6 -4.33 -11.87 -9.57
CA GLU A 6 -3.31 -12.68 -8.86
C GLU A 6 -1.88 -12.20 -9.16
N ASN A 7 -1.70 -11.39 -10.20
CA ASN A 7 -0.43 -10.73 -10.55
C ASN A 7 -0.11 -9.47 -9.72
N GLN A 8 -1.03 -8.98 -8.87
CA GLN A 8 -0.82 -7.76 -8.04
C GLN A 8 -0.20 -8.08 -6.68
N ARG A 9 0.88 -8.86 -6.68
CA ARG A 9 1.56 -9.26 -5.44
C ARG A 9 2.59 -8.25 -4.94
N LEU A 10 2.97 -7.26 -5.75
CA LEU A 10 4.00 -6.28 -5.42
C LEU A 10 3.41 -4.87 -5.32
N VAL A 11 3.85 -4.13 -4.31
CA VAL A 11 3.60 -2.70 -4.15
C VAL A 11 4.93 -1.97 -4.20
N ALA A 12 5.13 -1.10 -5.18
CA ALA A 12 6.33 -0.27 -5.25
C ALA A 12 6.24 0.88 -4.23
N ILE A 13 7.32 1.08 -3.47
CA ILE A 13 7.43 2.14 -2.45
C ILE A 13 8.46 3.16 -2.92
N LEU A 14 8.02 4.35 -3.31
CA LEU A 14 8.88 5.41 -3.83
C LEU A 14 9.23 6.42 -2.73
N ARG A 15 9.93 5.95 -1.69
CA ARG A 15 10.34 6.80 -0.58
C ARG A 15 11.41 7.80 -0.98
N GLY A 16 11.15 9.07 -0.70
CA GLY A 16 12.08 10.16 -0.98
C GLY A 16 12.03 10.71 -2.41
N ILE A 17 11.15 10.16 -3.26
CA ILE A 17 10.96 10.66 -4.64
C ILE A 17 10.54 12.12 -4.64
N THR A 18 11.08 12.89 -5.58
CA THR A 18 10.68 14.27 -5.89
C THR A 18 9.74 14.30 -7.10
N PRO A 19 8.93 15.37 -7.30
CA PRO A 19 8.05 15.47 -8.46
C PRO A 19 8.75 15.30 -9.81
N ASP A 20 9.97 15.80 -9.96
CA ASP A 20 10.74 15.71 -11.20
C ASP A 20 11.18 14.27 -11.54
N GLU A 21 11.23 13.39 -10.55
CA GLU A 21 11.61 12.00 -10.72
C GLU A 21 10.41 11.07 -11.01
N VAL A 22 9.18 11.58 -10.89
CA VAL A 22 7.96 10.76 -11.04
C VAL A 22 7.85 10.16 -12.43
N ASP A 23 7.97 10.98 -13.48
CA ASP A 23 7.75 10.51 -14.85
C ASP A 23 8.67 9.35 -15.23
N PRO A 24 10.00 9.43 -15.08
CA PRO A 24 10.89 8.34 -15.47
C PRO A 24 10.73 7.11 -14.56
N LEU A 25 10.55 7.28 -13.24
CA LEU A 25 10.48 6.13 -12.32
C LEU A 25 9.12 5.43 -12.37
N VAL A 26 8.02 6.19 -12.29
CA VAL A 26 6.66 5.62 -12.34
C VAL A 26 6.38 5.03 -13.73
N GLY A 27 6.82 5.70 -14.81
CA GLY A 27 6.72 5.16 -16.17
C GLY A 27 7.42 3.81 -16.29
N THR A 28 8.65 3.69 -15.80
CA THR A 28 9.40 2.43 -15.80
C THR A 28 8.69 1.33 -15.00
N LEU A 29 8.10 1.66 -13.84
CA LEU A 29 7.35 0.69 -13.04
C LEU A 29 6.10 0.21 -13.78
N ILE A 30 5.35 1.11 -14.40
CA ILE A 30 4.16 0.78 -15.19
C ILE A 30 4.52 -0.13 -16.36
N ASP A 31 5.56 0.20 -17.11
CA ASP A 31 6.06 -0.60 -18.25
C ASP A 31 6.57 -1.98 -17.79
N SER A 32 7.06 -2.07 -16.55
CA SER A 32 7.46 -3.33 -15.91
C SER A 32 6.29 -4.14 -15.34
N GLY A 33 5.05 -3.66 -15.50
CA GLY A 33 3.84 -4.36 -15.07
C GLY A 33 3.41 -4.12 -13.62
N PHE A 34 4.00 -3.14 -12.91
CA PHE A 34 3.50 -2.78 -11.57
C PHE A 34 2.11 -2.17 -11.66
N THR A 35 1.24 -2.66 -10.79
CA THR A 35 -0.16 -2.21 -10.68
C THR A 35 -0.48 -1.54 -9.36
N ALA A 36 0.48 -1.50 -8.42
CA ALA A 36 0.35 -0.80 -7.15
C ALA A 36 1.64 -0.02 -6.83
N ILE A 37 1.49 1.29 -6.60
CA ILE A 37 2.60 2.21 -6.31
C ILE A 37 2.16 3.13 -5.17
N GLU A 38 2.99 3.25 -4.14
CA GLU A 38 2.79 4.20 -3.05
C GLU A 38 3.95 5.18 -2.94
N ILE A 39 3.62 6.45 -2.69
CA ILE A 39 4.58 7.51 -2.39
C ILE A 39 4.39 7.90 -0.92
N PRO A 40 5.38 7.64 -0.05
CA PRO A 40 5.27 7.96 1.36
C PRO A 40 5.13 9.48 1.60
N LEU A 41 4.22 9.87 2.50
CA LEU A 41 3.94 11.28 2.79
C LEU A 41 5.11 12.02 3.46
N ASN A 42 6.14 11.31 3.89
CA ASN A 42 7.40 11.89 4.36
C ASN A 42 8.45 12.07 3.24
N SER A 43 8.05 11.94 1.97
CA SER A 43 8.85 12.33 0.81
C SER A 43 8.73 13.85 0.55
N PRO A 44 9.63 14.46 -0.24
CA PRO A 44 9.49 15.86 -0.65
C PRO A 44 8.21 16.10 -1.47
N THR A 45 7.43 17.13 -1.15
CA THR A 45 6.19 17.52 -1.86
C THR A 45 5.32 16.34 -2.33
N PRO A 46 4.95 15.39 -1.42
CA PRO A 46 4.42 14.08 -1.79
C PRO A 46 3.09 14.15 -2.55
N PHE A 47 2.26 15.14 -2.26
CA PHE A 47 0.95 15.29 -2.92
C PHE A 47 1.08 15.69 -4.40
N GLU A 48 2.09 16.48 -4.76
CA GLU A 48 2.42 16.81 -6.15
C GLU A 48 2.88 15.54 -6.90
N SER A 49 3.78 14.79 -6.28
CA SER A 49 4.25 13.51 -6.83
C SER A 49 3.11 12.49 -7.00
N ILE A 50 2.19 12.39 -6.04
CA ILE A 50 1.03 11.50 -6.15
C ILE A 50 0.11 11.94 -7.28
N ALA A 51 -0.22 13.23 -7.38
CA ALA A 51 -1.07 13.76 -8.45
C ALA A 51 -0.47 13.46 -9.84
N ARG A 52 0.84 13.69 -10.01
CA ARG A 52 1.54 13.39 -11.27
C ARG A 52 1.57 11.90 -11.58
N ALA A 53 1.82 11.05 -10.58
CA ALA A 53 1.81 9.59 -10.76
C ALA A 53 0.41 9.07 -11.17
N VAL A 54 -0.66 9.64 -10.62
CA VAL A 54 -2.04 9.31 -11.01
C VAL A 54 -2.32 9.72 -12.46
N GLU A 55 -1.90 10.93 -12.87
CA GLU A 55 -2.06 11.41 -14.24
C GLU A 55 -1.30 10.52 -15.22
N LEU A 56 -0.02 10.24 -14.95
CA LEU A 56 0.82 9.36 -15.75
C LEU A 56 0.24 7.95 -15.89
N SER A 57 -0.31 7.41 -14.80
CA SER A 57 -0.98 6.11 -14.84
C SER A 57 -2.20 6.09 -15.78
N ARG A 58 -2.94 7.20 -15.87
CA ARG A 58 -4.07 7.34 -16.81
C ARG A 58 -3.58 7.49 -18.25
N GLU A 59 -2.51 8.28 -18.47
CA GLU A 59 -1.91 8.48 -19.80
C GLU A 59 -1.42 7.14 -20.42
N HIS A 60 -0.85 6.25 -19.60
CA HIS A 60 -0.40 4.93 -20.06
C HIS A 60 -1.56 3.98 -20.40
N GLY A 61 -2.79 4.28 -19.98
CA GLY A 61 -3.93 3.38 -20.16
C GLY A 61 -3.72 2.00 -19.51
N GLY A 62 -4.55 1.02 -19.88
CA GLY A 62 -4.44 -0.34 -19.34
C GLY A 62 -5.31 -0.57 -18.09
N PRO A 63 -4.98 -1.58 -17.25
CA PRO A 63 -5.79 -1.92 -16.09
C PRO A 63 -5.77 -0.80 -15.03
N ASP A 64 -6.82 -0.73 -14.23
CA ASP A 64 -6.87 0.17 -13.08
C ASP A 64 -5.71 -0.11 -12.12
N ARG A 65 -4.90 0.92 -11.86
CA ARG A 65 -3.76 0.83 -10.94
C ARG A 65 -4.11 1.43 -9.59
N LEU A 66 -3.46 0.88 -8.55
CA LEU A 66 -3.49 1.44 -7.21
C LEU A 66 -2.33 2.43 -7.08
N ILE A 67 -2.65 3.71 -7.17
CA ILE A 67 -1.67 4.80 -6.97
C ILE A 67 -2.10 5.59 -5.74
N GLY A 68 -1.17 5.83 -4.81
CA GLY A 68 -1.52 6.58 -3.62
C GLY A 68 -0.37 6.82 -2.66
N ALA A 69 -0.68 6.87 -1.39
CA ALA A 69 0.26 7.29 -0.36
C ALA A 69 0.64 6.18 0.61
N GLY A 70 1.92 6.19 1.01
CA GLY A 70 2.41 5.51 2.21
C GLY A 70 2.59 6.47 3.38
N THR A 71 2.78 5.90 4.57
CA THR A 71 2.97 6.70 5.81
C THR A 71 1.80 7.65 6.08
N VAL A 72 0.58 7.22 5.77
CA VAL A 72 -0.65 7.96 6.06
C VAL A 72 -1.01 7.73 7.52
N LEU A 73 -1.10 8.82 8.30
CA LEU A 73 -1.28 8.77 9.75
C LEU A 73 -2.58 9.42 10.24
N THR A 74 -3.28 10.18 9.38
CA THR A 74 -4.50 10.88 9.75
C THR A 74 -5.60 10.74 8.70
N ALA A 75 -6.86 10.87 9.09
CA ALA A 75 -7.98 10.90 8.16
C ALA A 75 -7.93 12.11 7.21
N GLU A 76 -7.36 13.24 7.66
CA GLU A 76 -7.14 14.43 6.82
C GLU A 76 -6.14 14.12 5.69
N ASP A 77 -5.09 13.37 5.96
CA ASP A 77 -4.16 12.93 4.91
C ASP A 77 -4.85 12.02 3.88
N VAL A 78 -5.79 11.17 4.31
CA VAL A 78 -6.61 10.37 3.39
C VAL A 78 -7.41 11.27 2.45
N ASP A 79 -8.05 12.33 2.95
CA ASP A 79 -8.77 13.31 2.14
C ASP A 79 -7.87 13.99 1.12
N ARG A 80 -6.65 14.38 1.52
CA ARG A 80 -5.66 15.00 0.64
C ARG A 80 -5.20 14.05 -0.46
N VAL A 81 -4.92 12.78 -0.12
CA VAL A 81 -4.57 11.75 -1.12
C VAL A 81 -5.70 11.55 -2.12
N LYS A 82 -6.95 11.51 -1.64
CA LYS A 82 -8.13 11.41 -2.51
C LYS A 82 -8.27 12.62 -3.43
N ALA A 83 -8.03 13.82 -2.93
CA ALA A 83 -8.07 15.06 -3.72
C ALA A 83 -7.02 15.06 -4.85
N CYS A 84 -5.87 14.40 -4.67
CA CYS A 84 -4.87 14.17 -5.71
C CYS A 84 -5.28 13.08 -6.73
N GLY A 85 -6.45 12.47 -6.58
CA GLY A 85 -6.92 11.36 -7.41
C GLY A 85 -6.40 9.99 -6.99
N GLY A 86 -5.68 9.89 -5.87
CA GLY A 86 -5.18 8.62 -5.33
C GLY A 86 -6.31 7.69 -4.89
N ASN A 87 -6.04 6.39 -4.94
CA ASN A 87 -6.96 5.33 -4.58
C ASN A 87 -6.35 4.27 -3.64
N LEU A 88 -5.10 4.48 -3.17
CA LEU A 88 -4.37 3.61 -2.26
C LEU A 88 -3.91 4.39 -1.01
N VAL A 89 -4.14 3.82 0.16
CA VAL A 89 -3.69 4.31 1.46
C VAL A 89 -2.90 3.21 2.17
N VAL A 90 -1.64 3.48 2.49
CA VAL A 90 -0.77 2.56 3.24
C VAL A 90 -0.30 3.24 4.52
N SER A 91 -0.52 2.61 5.67
CA SER A 91 -0.14 3.14 6.98
C SER A 91 0.94 2.27 7.64
N PRO A 92 1.78 2.81 8.53
CA PRO A 92 2.72 2.00 9.30
C PRO A 92 2.09 1.33 10.53
N ASN A 93 0.87 1.68 10.88
CA ASN A 93 0.15 1.28 12.09
C ASN A 93 -1.34 1.04 11.80
N VAL A 94 -2.05 0.60 12.81
CA VAL A 94 -3.52 0.50 12.81
C VAL A 94 -4.11 1.78 13.40
N ASP A 95 -4.77 2.56 12.55
CA ASP A 95 -5.60 3.69 12.98
C ASP A 95 -7.02 3.51 12.40
N ARG A 96 -8.01 3.41 13.29
CA ARG A 96 -9.41 3.15 12.89
C ARG A 96 -10.00 4.31 12.09
N ALA A 97 -9.60 5.56 12.37
CA ALA A 97 -10.10 6.72 11.65
C ALA A 97 -9.56 6.76 10.21
N VAL A 98 -8.27 6.44 10.02
CA VAL A 98 -7.64 6.31 8.70
C VAL A 98 -8.30 5.20 7.90
N ILE A 99 -8.49 4.02 8.51
CA ILE A 99 -9.13 2.87 7.83
C ILE A 99 -10.57 3.22 7.43
N ALA A 100 -11.36 3.73 8.36
CA ALA A 100 -12.76 4.08 8.11
C ALA A 100 -12.88 5.13 6.99
N ARG A 101 -12.06 6.19 7.05
CA ARG A 101 -12.08 7.25 6.05
C ARG A 101 -11.68 6.77 4.66
N ALA A 102 -10.65 5.94 4.56
CA ALA A 102 -10.24 5.35 3.29
C ALA A 102 -11.34 4.49 2.66
N LEU A 103 -11.99 3.63 3.46
CA LEU A 103 -13.10 2.79 3.01
C LEU A 103 -14.33 3.60 2.60
N GLU A 104 -14.68 4.65 3.35
CA GLU A 104 -15.78 5.57 3.02
C GLU A 104 -15.56 6.24 1.66
N LEU A 105 -14.33 6.60 1.33
CA LEU A 105 -13.95 7.19 0.04
C LEU A 105 -13.72 6.16 -1.07
N GLY A 106 -13.98 4.86 -0.81
CA GLY A 106 -13.80 3.78 -1.78
C GLY A 106 -12.35 3.52 -2.15
N MET A 107 -11.41 3.86 -1.26
CA MET A 107 -9.98 3.65 -1.46
C MET A 107 -9.55 2.29 -0.92
N ARG A 108 -8.48 1.72 -1.49
CA ARG A 108 -7.79 0.57 -0.92
C ARG A 108 -6.99 1.01 0.30
N VAL A 109 -7.10 0.27 1.41
CA VAL A 109 -6.34 0.58 2.64
C VAL A 109 -5.53 -0.63 3.09
N MET A 110 -4.24 -0.39 3.42
CA MET A 110 -3.28 -1.38 3.89
C MET A 110 -2.64 -0.90 5.20
N PRO A 111 -3.32 -1.10 6.35
CA PRO A 111 -2.77 -0.76 7.67
C PRO A 111 -1.60 -1.66 8.05
N GLY A 112 -0.61 -1.07 8.72
CA GLY A 112 0.56 -1.76 9.25
C GLY A 112 0.24 -2.51 10.54
N VAL A 113 0.62 -3.78 10.61
CA VAL A 113 0.42 -4.68 11.75
C VAL A 113 1.68 -5.48 12.03
N MET A 114 1.90 -5.86 13.27
CA MET A 114 2.99 -6.73 13.69
C MET A 114 2.53 -7.86 14.61
N THR A 115 1.33 -7.75 15.18
CA THR A 115 0.78 -8.72 16.15
C THR A 115 -0.60 -9.22 15.71
N PRO A 116 -1.05 -10.40 16.21
CA PRO A 116 -2.40 -10.87 16.00
C PRO A 116 -3.49 -9.87 16.45
N THR A 117 -3.25 -9.17 17.57
CA THR A 117 -4.19 -8.17 18.09
C THR A 117 -4.38 -7.02 17.13
N GLU A 118 -3.30 -6.48 16.57
CA GLU A 118 -3.36 -5.42 15.57
C GLU A 118 -4.01 -5.89 14.28
N ALA A 119 -3.66 -7.09 13.81
CA ALA A 119 -4.24 -7.67 12.61
C ALA A 119 -5.78 -7.82 12.73
N LEU A 120 -6.25 -8.39 13.84
CA LEU A 120 -7.69 -8.54 14.11
C LEU A 120 -8.37 -7.19 14.29
N ALA A 121 -7.74 -6.21 14.96
CA ALA A 121 -8.27 -4.86 15.10
C ALA A 121 -8.43 -4.13 13.76
N ALA A 122 -7.47 -4.31 12.84
CA ALA A 122 -7.54 -3.75 11.48
C ALA A 122 -8.66 -4.40 10.67
N ILE A 123 -8.80 -5.72 10.77
CA ILE A 123 -9.88 -6.49 10.11
C ILE A 123 -11.25 -6.07 10.63
N ASP A 124 -11.40 -5.91 11.95
CA ASP A 124 -12.62 -5.43 12.59
C ASP A 124 -12.99 -4.01 12.13
N ALA A 125 -12.00 -3.15 11.88
CA ALA A 125 -12.20 -1.84 11.27
C ALA A 125 -12.55 -1.88 9.77
N GLY A 126 -12.54 -3.06 9.13
CA GLY A 126 -12.95 -3.27 7.73
C GLY A 126 -11.80 -3.51 6.74
N ALA A 127 -10.53 -3.45 7.17
CA ALA A 127 -9.40 -3.73 6.29
C ALA A 127 -9.40 -5.20 5.82
N ARG A 128 -8.97 -5.42 4.58
CA ARG A 128 -8.80 -6.75 3.98
C ARG A 128 -7.41 -6.96 3.38
N ASP A 129 -6.59 -5.93 3.39
CA ASP A 129 -5.19 -5.94 3.01
C ASP A 129 -4.39 -5.50 4.23
N LEU A 130 -3.46 -6.33 4.70
CA LEU A 130 -2.63 -6.04 5.86
C LEU A 130 -1.16 -5.94 5.46
N LYS A 131 -0.50 -4.87 5.88
CA LYS A 131 0.93 -4.68 5.75
C LYS A 131 1.61 -5.20 7.01
N PHE A 132 2.29 -6.35 6.95
CA PHE A 132 3.14 -6.81 8.04
C PHE A 132 4.44 -6.01 8.05
N PHE A 133 4.65 -5.21 9.10
CA PHE A 133 5.74 -4.23 9.18
C PHE A 133 6.27 -4.06 10.61
N PRO A 134 7.59 -4.14 10.82
CA PRO A 134 8.63 -4.53 9.86
C PRO A 134 8.68 -6.06 9.65
N ALA A 135 8.59 -6.52 8.40
CA ALA A 135 8.54 -7.94 8.09
C ALA A 135 9.84 -8.68 8.46
N SER A 136 10.99 -8.00 8.35
CA SER A 136 12.30 -8.58 8.73
C SER A 136 12.41 -8.99 10.19
N LEU A 137 11.60 -8.40 11.09
CA LEU A 137 11.58 -8.78 12.50
C LEU A 137 10.70 -10.01 12.77
N LEU A 138 9.63 -10.20 11.98
CA LEU A 138 8.74 -11.34 12.10
C LEU A 138 9.28 -12.58 11.38
N GLY A 139 9.88 -12.36 10.23
CA GLY A 139 10.24 -13.43 9.31
C GLY A 139 9.02 -14.12 8.68
N PRO A 140 9.26 -15.00 7.68
CA PRO A 140 8.20 -15.78 7.05
C PRO A 140 7.43 -16.66 8.04
N ASP A 141 8.12 -17.30 8.97
CA ASP A 141 7.50 -18.19 9.97
C ASP A 141 6.57 -17.41 10.91
N GLY A 142 6.99 -16.24 11.39
CA GLY A 142 6.16 -15.39 12.25
C GLY A 142 4.90 -14.88 11.54
N ILE A 143 5.03 -14.47 10.27
CA ILE A 143 3.89 -14.05 9.44
C ILE A 143 2.95 -15.24 9.19
N SER A 144 3.48 -16.42 8.87
CA SER A 144 2.71 -17.64 8.66
C SER A 144 1.92 -18.06 9.91
N ALA A 145 2.55 -17.96 11.09
CA ALA A 145 1.89 -18.26 12.36
C ALA A 145 0.71 -17.31 12.64
N ILE A 146 0.87 -16.01 12.35
CA ILE A 146 -0.23 -15.05 12.48
C ILE A 146 -1.30 -15.32 11.42
N ARG A 147 -0.91 -15.60 10.18
CA ARG A 147 -1.83 -15.92 9.08
C ARG A 147 -2.81 -17.05 9.44
N ALA A 148 -2.36 -18.05 10.19
CA ALA A 148 -3.16 -19.22 10.56
C ALA A 148 -4.41 -18.88 11.38
N VAL A 149 -4.47 -17.71 12.04
CA VAL A 149 -5.60 -17.26 12.86
C VAL A 149 -6.42 -16.15 12.19
N LEU A 150 -6.07 -15.74 10.96
CA LEU A 150 -6.79 -14.70 10.22
C LEU A 150 -7.82 -15.32 9.25
N PRO A 151 -8.90 -14.56 8.91
CA PRO A 151 -9.84 -14.98 7.87
C PRO A 151 -9.17 -15.22 6.51
N GLY A 152 -9.69 -16.17 5.74
CA GLY A 152 -9.10 -16.60 4.48
C GLY A 152 -9.10 -15.55 3.37
N ASP A 153 -9.98 -14.55 3.45
CA ASP A 153 -10.14 -13.46 2.48
C ASP A 153 -9.19 -12.26 2.72
N VAL A 154 -8.38 -12.31 3.79
CA VAL A 154 -7.39 -11.27 4.11
C VAL A 154 -6.11 -11.52 3.31
N ARG A 155 -5.64 -10.48 2.62
CA ARG A 155 -4.35 -10.48 1.90
C ARG A 155 -3.26 -9.90 2.78
N ILE A 156 -2.04 -10.45 2.65
CA ILE A 156 -0.88 -10.08 3.45
C ILE A 156 0.22 -9.56 2.53
N TYR A 157 0.83 -8.47 2.94
CA TYR A 157 1.97 -7.84 2.29
C TYR A 157 3.11 -7.75 3.30
N ALA A 158 4.23 -8.44 3.02
CA ALA A 158 5.44 -8.35 3.84
C ALA A 158 6.22 -7.09 3.42
N VAL A 159 6.48 -6.18 4.37
CA VAL A 159 7.09 -4.88 4.10
C VAL A 159 8.13 -4.54 5.17
N GLY A 160 9.25 -3.98 4.73
CA GLY A 160 10.32 -3.50 5.62
C GLY A 160 11.41 -4.54 5.89
N GLY A 161 12.60 -4.27 5.34
CA GLY A 161 13.78 -5.13 5.43
C GLY A 161 13.67 -6.43 4.64
N VAL A 162 12.87 -6.43 3.57
CA VAL A 162 12.70 -7.55 2.62
C VAL A 162 13.27 -7.10 1.27
N GLY A 163 14.26 -7.81 0.77
CA GLY A 163 14.88 -7.59 -0.54
C GLY A 163 14.40 -8.59 -1.58
N ALA A 164 14.86 -8.42 -2.83
CA ALA A 164 14.49 -9.31 -3.94
C ALA A 164 14.87 -10.79 -3.67
N ASP A 165 15.99 -11.02 -2.99
CA ASP A 165 16.48 -12.36 -2.66
C ASP A 165 15.57 -13.09 -1.63
N ASP A 166 14.77 -12.33 -0.88
CA ASP A 166 13.88 -12.87 0.15
C ASP A 166 12.49 -13.27 -0.42
N PHE A 167 12.15 -12.85 -1.63
CA PHE A 167 10.80 -13.02 -2.18
C PHE A 167 10.32 -14.47 -2.18
N ALA A 168 11.21 -15.42 -2.49
CA ALA A 168 10.87 -16.85 -2.51
C ALA A 168 10.46 -17.39 -1.12
N ALA A 169 10.95 -16.77 -0.04
CA ALA A 169 10.61 -17.16 1.33
C ALA A 169 9.26 -16.58 1.80
N TYR A 170 8.79 -15.48 1.16
CA TYR A 170 7.53 -14.82 1.50
C TYR A 170 6.38 -15.12 0.51
N ALA A 171 6.65 -15.90 -0.56
CA ALA A 171 5.71 -16.23 -1.62
C ALA A 171 4.67 -17.31 -1.26
#